data_2f9a7793bafd3d233392a1aa71d71ae0
#
_entry.id   2f9a7793bafd3d233392a1aa71d71ae0
#
_cell.length_a   1.000
_cell.length_b   1.000
_cell.length_c   1.000
_cell.angle_alpha   90.00
_cell.angle_beta   90.00
_cell.angle_gamma   90.00
#
_symmetry.space_group_name_H-M   'P 1'
#
loop_
_entity.id
_entity.type
_entity.pdbx_description
1 polymer ?
#
loop_
_entity_poly.entity_id
_entity_poly.type
_entity_poly.pdbx_seq_one_letter_code
_entity_poly.pdbx_strand_id
1 'polypeptide(L)'
;MNYTASNTSLWSLVIQAGLIAAFLLLANVLRRKVPFFKRSLMPTAVLAGFLFLILRTAGLFIFKAETLEKLPYNPFDTTILEMMTYHGIAIGFIALSLRVTKKDESAKGALTAPKSGALIVSTYLVQGLAGLVISLLLYYLFFRADSPVFAASGILLPMGYGQGPGQANNIGNSFEALGLNGGRSFGLAIAAAGYLCACIVGVIYINVLARRKKRERAAHEELSGSVVTVGDFQDENEIPIAESLDKFSVQFALVLLVYLITFLVSWGIDSLITGLAPGVAKTVSPLLWGFNFIIGTLMAMLTRKVLGVFRKTKAMTRQYQNNYLLSRISGLAFDLMIVCGIASINIEDLSGLWVPFALMAVAGGAVTFVWLRWLSKKIYPNYAEEAFVSMYGMMTGTISSGVMLLREIDPNFTTPAANNLLTGSAFAIVFGAPMLVLVGLAPQSLVKTWITLGLLVAYLALLLVFLLAVRKKKAAQEEPAADGNRE
;
A
#
# COMPACT_ATOMS: atom_id res chain seq x y z
N MET A 1 38.94 6.01 -3.90
CA MET A 1 37.78 5.92 -4.83
C MET A 1 38.07 6.79 -6.04
N ASN A 2 37.78 6.30 -7.25
CA ASN A 2 37.93 7.11 -8.47
C ASN A 2 36.57 7.77 -8.79
N TYR A 3 36.51 9.10 -8.73
CA TYR A 3 35.27 9.87 -8.98
C TYR A 3 35.09 10.25 -10.46
N THR A 4 35.42 9.36 -11.37
CA THR A 4 35.27 9.59 -12.81
C THR A 4 34.02 8.93 -13.36
N ALA A 5 33.61 9.30 -14.57
CA ALA A 5 32.48 8.71 -15.29
C ALA A 5 32.61 7.20 -15.50
N SER A 6 33.82 6.66 -15.45
CA SER A 6 34.10 5.24 -15.56
C SER A 6 33.68 4.42 -14.31
N ASN A 7 33.43 5.10 -13.18
CA ASN A 7 32.94 4.42 -11.97
C ASN A 7 31.41 4.32 -11.99
N THR A 8 30.92 3.33 -12.71
CA THR A 8 29.47 3.11 -12.93
C THR A 8 28.69 2.85 -11.64
N SER A 9 29.31 2.24 -10.63
CA SER A 9 28.66 1.97 -9.33
C SER A 9 28.31 3.25 -8.55
N LEU A 10 29.09 4.33 -8.72
CA LEU A 10 28.77 5.63 -8.11
C LEU A 10 27.65 6.37 -8.85
N TRP A 11 27.67 6.30 -10.17
CA TRP A 11 26.76 7.08 -11.00
C TRP A 11 25.41 6.40 -11.24
N SER A 12 25.32 5.07 -11.14
CA SER A 12 24.09 4.31 -11.41
C SER A 12 22.90 4.81 -10.59
N LEU A 13 23.09 5.04 -9.29
CA LEU A 13 22.03 5.56 -8.42
C LEU A 13 21.59 6.97 -8.84
N VAL A 14 22.54 7.85 -9.17
CA VAL A 14 22.25 9.24 -9.57
C VAL A 14 21.51 9.27 -10.89
N ILE A 15 21.92 8.45 -11.87
CA ILE A 15 21.29 8.36 -13.18
C ILE A 15 19.85 7.84 -13.04
N GLN A 16 19.65 6.76 -12.30
CA GLN A 16 18.28 6.21 -12.07
C GLN A 16 17.41 7.20 -11.31
N ALA A 17 17.91 7.83 -10.26
CA ALA A 17 17.16 8.85 -9.52
C ALA A 17 16.80 10.04 -10.43
N GLY A 18 17.71 10.45 -11.31
CA GLY A 18 17.46 11.49 -12.32
C GLY A 18 16.40 11.11 -13.33
N LEU A 19 16.42 9.86 -13.83
CA LEU A 19 15.37 9.33 -14.72
C LEU A 19 14.00 9.29 -14.03
N ILE A 20 13.93 8.77 -12.80
CA ILE A 20 12.68 8.74 -12.02
C ILE A 20 12.15 10.17 -11.84
N ALA A 21 13.00 11.13 -11.47
CA ALA A 21 12.60 12.53 -11.32
C ALA A 21 12.11 13.13 -12.64
N ALA A 22 12.78 12.85 -13.77
CA ALA A 22 12.35 13.31 -15.07
C ALA A 22 10.97 12.78 -15.45
N PHE A 23 10.71 11.49 -15.21
CA PHE A 23 9.38 10.90 -15.49
C PHE A 23 8.30 11.42 -14.54
N LEU A 24 8.61 11.69 -13.27
CA LEU A 24 7.67 12.34 -12.34
C LEU A 24 7.29 13.75 -12.83
N LEU A 25 8.28 14.55 -13.25
CA LEU A 25 8.04 15.89 -13.81
C LEU A 25 7.24 15.82 -15.11
N LEU A 26 7.60 14.92 -16.01
CA LEU A 26 6.88 14.71 -17.27
C LEU A 26 5.42 14.30 -17.00
N ALA A 27 5.20 13.35 -16.12
CA ALA A 27 3.86 12.90 -15.73
C ALA A 27 3.04 14.03 -15.11
N ASN A 28 3.64 14.90 -14.30
CA ASN A 28 2.99 16.07 -13.75
C ASN A 28 2.54 17.04 -14.85
N VAL A 29 3.40 17.30 -15.84
CA VAL A 29 3.06 18.16 -16.99
C VAL A 29 1.94 17.53 -17.82
N LEU A 30 2.04 16.25 -18.16
CA LEU A 30 1.02 15.53 -18.93
C LEU A 30 -0.34 15.52 -18.21
N ARG A 31 -0.34 15.26 -16.91
CA ARG A 31 -1.57 15.27 -16.10
C ARG A 31 -2.25 16.63 -16.10
N ARG A 32 -1.49 17.73 -16.11
CA ARG A 32 -2.04 19.09 -16.16
C ARG A 32 -2.54 19.48 -17.54
N LYS A 33 -1.82 19.11 -18.61
CA LYS A 33 -2.08 19.58 -19.97
C LYS A 33 -2.99 18.66 -20.78
N VAL A 34 -2.95 17.34 -20.55
CA VAL A 34 -3.71 16.38 -21.34
C VAL A 34 -5.05 16.07 -20.66
N PRO A 35 -6.20 16.41 -21.28
CA PRO A 35 -7.52 16.25 -20.69
C PRO A 35 -7.84 14.80 -20.28
N PHE A 36 -7.33 13.81 -21.02
CA PHE A 36 -7.51 12.40 -20.70
C PHE A 36 -6.92 12.06 -19.31
N PHE A 37 -5.65 12.43 -19.04
CA PHE A 37 -5.01 12.16 -17.76
C PHE A 37 -5.60 13.00 -16.62
N LYS A 38 -6.03 14.22 -16.89
CA LYS A 38 -6.74 15.05 -15.92
C LYS A 38 -8.06 14.39 -15.48
N ARG A 39 -8.83 13.83 -16.43
CA ARG A 39 -10.13 13.19 -16.15
C ARG A 39 -10.02 11.79 -15.59
N SER A 40 -8.92 11.07 -15.84
CA SER A 40 -8.71 9.69 -15.35
C SER A 40 -8.43 9.61 -13.86
N LEU A 41 -8.12 10.73 -13.19
CA LEU A 41 -7.72 10.80 -11.77
C LEU A 41 -6.53 9.87 -11.45
N MET A 42 -5.69 9.60 -12.44
CA MET A 42 -4.50 8.76 -12.26
C MET A 42 -3.47 9.50 -11.39
N PRO A 43 -2.94 8.88 -10.31
CA PRO A 43 -1.84 9.46 -9.54
C PRO A 43 -0.63 9.74 -10.42
N THR A 44 0.05 10.86 -10.18
CA THR A 44 1.23 11.25 -10.96
C THR A 44 2.32 10.19 -10.94
N ALA A 45 2.55 9.55 -9.78
CA ALA A 45 3.52 8.47 -9.64
C ALA A 45 3.17 7.24 -10.50
N VAL A 46 1.88 6.88 -10.58
CA VAL A 46 1.42 5.77 -11.43
C VAL A 46 1.66 6.08 -12.91
N LEU A 47 1.30 7.30 -13.35
CA LEU A 47 1.54 7.74 -14.73
C LEU A 47 3.04 7.74 -15.04
N ALA A 48 3.88 8.26 -14.16
CA ALA A 48 5.33 8.25 -14.30
C ALA A 48 5.90 6.82 -14.43
N GLY A 49 5.43 5.90 -13.59
CA GLY A 49 5.81 4.49 -13.64
C GLY A 49 5.47 3.83 -14.98
N PHE A 50 4.25 4.04 -15.50
CA PHE A 50 3.87 3.52 -16.81
C PHE A 50 4.68 4.14 -17.97
N LEU A 51 4.93 5.45 -17.94
CA LEU A 51 5.75 6.10 -18.96
C LEU A 51 7.18 5.55 -18.95
N PHE A 52 7.75 5.35 -17.78
CA PHE A 52 9.10 4.77 -17.66
C PHE A 52 9.10 3.29 -18.09
N LEU A 53 8.10 2.50 -17.71
CA LEU A 53 7.93 1.11 -18.16
C LEU A 53 7.87 1.02 -19.71
N ILE A 54 7.08 1.87 -20.33
CA ILE A 54 6.96 1.92 -21.81
C ILE A 54 8.31 2.25 -22.44
N LEU A 55 9.01 3.29 -21.95
CA LEU A 55 10.32 3.64 -22.48
C LEU A 55 11.34 2.52 -22.29
N ARG A 56 11.37 1.91 -21.10
CA ARG A 56 12.28 0.80 -20.79
C ARG A 56 12.00 -0.41 -21.69
N THR A 57 10.75 -0.81 -21.82
CA THR A 57 10.35 -1.95 -22.67
C THR A 57 10.68 -1.67 -24.15
N ALA A 58 10.36 -0.48 -24.65
CA ALA A 58 10.71 -0.07 -26.00
C ALA A 58 12.23 -0.03 -26.21
N GLY A 59 12.98 0.49 -25.23
CA GLY A 59 14.44 0.51 -25.27
C GLY A 59 15.06 -0.88 -25.32
N LEU A 60 14.59 -1.82 -24.50
CA LEU A 60 15.05 -3.22 -24.52
C LEU A 60 14.72 -3.92 -25.84
N PHE A 61 13.59 -3.57 -26.47
CA PHE A 61 13.22 -4.11 -27.78
C PHE A 61 14.05 -3.54 -28.92
N ILE A 62 14.39 -2.24 -28.88
CA ILE A 62 15.13 -1.54 -29.94
C ILE A 62 16.63 -1.83 -29.85
N PHE A 63 17.18 -1.80 -28.65
CA PHE A 63 18.62 -2.00 -28.41
C PHE A 63 18.89 -3.46 -28.08
N LYS A 64 19.71 -4.12 -28.90
CA LYS A 64 20.16 -5.49 -28.62
C LYS A 64 20.93 -5.52 -27.27
N ALA A 65 20.83 -6.64 -26.55
CA ALA A 65 21.53 -6.85 -25.28
C ALA A 65 23.03 -6.53 -25.37
N GLU A 66 23.72 -6.96 -26.45
CA GLU A 66 25.14 -6.67 -26.72
C GLU A 66 25.46 -5.17 -26.81
N THR A 67 24.49 -4.33 -27.21
CA THR A 67 24.67 -2.88 -27.27
C THR A 67 24.53 -2.26 -25.89
N LEU A 68 23.60 -2.74 -25.09
CA LEU A 68 23.39 -2.28 -23.72
C LEU A 68 24.53 -2.66 -22.78
N GLU A 69 25.13 -3.86 -22.96
CA GLU A 69 26.29 -4.30 -22.21
C GLU A 69 27.54 -3.47 -22.48
N LYS A 70 27.65 -2.86 -23.66
CA LYS A 70 28.75 -1.94 -24.02
C LYS A 70 28.61 -0.54 -23.43
N LEU A 71 27.43 -0.18 -22.93
CA LEU A 71 27.23 1.10 -22.27
C LEU A 71 27.91 1.11 -20.90
N PRO A 72 28.54 2.22 -20.50
CA PRO A 72 29.12 2.34 -19.16
C PRO A 72 28.08 2.14 -18.05
N TYR A 73 26.82 2.36 -18.37
CA TYR A 73 25.68 2.15 -17.50
C TYR A 73 24.44 1.78 -18.33
N ASN A 74 23.75 0.69 -17.95
CA ASN A 74 22.48 0.32 -18.58
C ASN A 74 21.33 1.08 -17.93
N PRO A 75 20.68 2.07 -18.61
CA PRO A 75 19.58 2.84 -18.04
C PRO A 75 18.30 2.02 -17.86
N PHE A 76 18.25 0.81 -18.44
CA PHE A 76 17.11 -0.10 -18.38
C PHE A 76 17.25 -1.19 -17.32
N ASP A 77 18.36 -1.18 -16.56
CA ASP A 77 18.55 -2.08 -15.42
C ASP A 77 17.53 -1.83 -14.31
N THR A 78 16.98 -2.90 -13.73
CA THR A 78 15.93 -2.82 -12.73
C THR A 78 16.46 -2.83 -11.30
N THR A 79 17.71 -3.16 -11.07
CA THR A 79 18.28 -3.40 -9.74
C THR A 79 18.03 -2.23 -8.78
N ILE A 80 18.27 -1.01 -9.23
CA ILE A 80 18.04 0.19 -8.39
C ILE A 80 16.55 0.47 -8.22
N LEU A 81 15.72 0.25 -9.27
CA LEU A 81 14.27 0.41 -9.18
C LEU A 81 13.67 -0.56 -8.14
N GLU A 82 14.14 -1.80 -8.13
CA GLU A 82 13.74 -2.82 -7.17
C GLU A 82 14.16 -2.46 -5.74
N MET A 83 15.41 -2.04 -5.59
CA MET A 83 15.96 -1.57 -4.32
C MET A 83 15.14 -0.38 -3.78
N MET A 84 14.83 0.61 -4.63
CA MET A 84 14.01 1.75 -4.23
C MET A 84 12.57 1.35 -3.89
N THR A 85 12.01 0.36 -4.58
CA THR A 85 10.69 -0.20 -4.27
C THR A 85 10.71 -0.88 -2.89
N TYR A 86 11.72 -1.71 -2.63
CA TYR A 86 11.88 -2.44 -1.38
C TYR A 86 12.08 -1.54 -0.16
N HIS A 87 12.98 -0.56 -0.27
CA HIS A 87 13.26 0.37 0.83
C HIS A 87 12.19 1.45 0.97
N GLY A 88 11.59 1.87 -0.15
CA GLY A 88 10.56 2.91 -0.20
C GLY A 88 9.32 2.55 0.63
N ILE A 89 8.86 1.29 0.58
CA ILE A 89 7.72 0.86 1.40
C ILE A 89 8.06 0.94 2.89
N ALA A 90 9.25 0.51 3.31
CA ALA A 90 9.66 0.53 4.71
C ALA A 90 9.80 1.97 5.24
N ILE A 91 10.49 2.84 4.51
CA ILE A 91 10.66 4.26 4.85
C ILE A 91 9.31 4.96 4.93
N GLY A 92 8.40 4.70 3.98
CA GLY A 92 7.07 5.27 3.94
C GLY A 92 6.23 4.91 5.18
N PHE A 93 6.20 3.63 5.54
CA PHE A 93 5.45 3.16 6.72
C PHE A 93 6.10 3.59 8.04
N ILE A 94 7.42 3.64 8.15
CA ILE A 94 8.13 4.15 9.33
C ILE A 94 7.76 5.62 9.55
N ALA A 95 7.87 6.46 8.51
CA ALA A 95 7.53 7.87 8.59
C ALA A 95 6.06 8.08 8.97
N LEU A 96 5.14 7.32 8.39
CA LEU A 96 3.72 7.37 8.70
C LEU A 96 3.45 7.00 10.17
N SER A 97 4.12 5.98 10.70
CA SER A 97 3.91 5.42 12.04
C SER A 97 4.56 6.23 13.16
N LEU A 98 5.57 7.04 12.83
CA LEU A 98 6.19 8.00 13.76
C LEU A 98 5.29 9.20 14.06
N ARG A 99 4.27 9.47 13.24
CA ARG A 99 3.35 10.59 13.46
C ARG A 99 2.62 10.48 14.79
N VAL A 100 2.50 11.60 15.49
CA VAL A 100 1.76 11.69 16.74
C VAL A 100 0.27 11.79 16.43
N THR A 101 -0.51 10.84 16.91
CA THR A 101 -1.97 10.85 16.76
C THR A 101 -2.57 11.75 17.83
N LYS A 102 -3.29 12.80 17.45
CA LYS A 102 -4.15 13.55 18.39
C LYS A 102 -5.24 12.58 18.86
N LYS A 103 -5.46 12.48 20.15
CA LYS A 103 -6.61 11.76 20.69
C LYS A 103 -7.86 12.53 20.25
N ASP A 104 -8.62 11.99 19.30
CA ASP A 104 -9.99 12.45 19.08
C ASP A 104 -10.79 12.15 20.35
N GLU A 105 -11.20 13.19 21.05
CA GLU A 105 -11.95 13.10 22.32
C GLU A 105 -13.39 12.60 22.14
N SER A 106 -13.84 12.30 20.92
CA SER A 106 -15.17 11.79 20.72
C SER A 106 -15.21 10.27 20.92
N ALA A 107 -15.64 9.85 22.10
CA ALA A 107 -15.93 8.42 22.43
C ALA A 107 -16.91 7.76 21.43
N LYS A 108 -17.62 8.52 20.60
CA LYS A 108 -18.50 8.05 19.52
C LYS A 108 -17.76 7.41 18.34
N GLY A 109 -16.44 7.65 18.19
CA GLY A 109 -15.59 7.12 17.11
C GLY A 109 -14.76 5.87 17.46
N ALA A 110 -14.74 5.43 18.73
CA ALA A 110 -13.80 4.40 19.23
C ALA A 110 -13.86 3.07 18.47
N LEU A 111 -15.00 2.68 17.92
CA LEU A 111 -15.16 1.44 17.14
C LEU A 111 -15.02 1.63 15.62
N THR A 112 -15.00 2.85 15.12
CA THR A 112 -14.96 3.11 13.67
C THR A 112 -13.60 2.75 13.09
N ALA A 113 -12.50 3.09 13.75
CA ALA A 113 -11.14 2.76 13.30
C ALA A 113 -10.87 1.25 13.29
N PRO A 114 -11.17 0.47 14.36
CA PRO A 114 -11.09 -0.99 14.31
C PRO A 114 -11.96 -1.63 13.24
N LYS A 115 -13.19 -1.12 13.02
CA LYS A 115 -14.06 -1.61 11.93
C LYS A 115 -13.49 -1.32 10.56
N SER A 116 -12.91 -0.14 10.36
CA SER A 116 -12.23 0.21 9.11
C SER A 116 -11.03 -0.72 8.87
N GLY A 117 -10.25 -1.04 9.90
CA GLY A 117 -9.15 -2.00 9.82
C GLY A 117 -9.62 -3.42 9.49
N ALA A 118 -10.68 -3.89 10.13
CA ALA A 118 -11.27 -5.19 9.83
C ALA A 118 -11.89 -5.23 8.41
N LEU A 119 -12.48 -4.13 7.93
CA LEU A 119 -12.96 -4.02 6.55
C LEU A 119 -11.82 -4.13 5.55
N ILE A 120 -10.71 -3.43 5.77
CA ILE A 120 -9.51 -3.50 4.93
C ILE A 120 -9.01 -4.94 4.86
N VAL A 121 -8.79 -5.59 6.01
CA VAL A 121 -8.27 -6.97 6.03
C VAL A 121 -9.26 -7.96 5.45
N SER A 122 -10.56 -7.82 5.70
CA SER A 122 -11.58 -8.67 5.06
C SER A 122 -11.55 -8.55 3.54
N THR A 123 -11.20 -7.38 3.01
CA THR A 123 -11.03 -7.19 1.56
C THR A 123 -9.79 -7.91 1.04
N TYR A 124 -8.66 -7.86 1.76
CA TYR A 124 -7.48 -8.67 1.43
C TYR A 124 -7.82 -10.16 1.39
N LEU A 125 -8.59 -10.65 2.37
CA LEU A 125 -8.98 -12.06 2.42
C LEU A 125 -9.84 -12.46 1.23
N VAL A 126 -10.82 -11.64 0.82
CA VAL A 126 -11.66 -11.91 -0.35
C VAL A 126 -10.84 -11.88 -1.65
N GLN A 127 -9.92 -10.93 -1.79
CA GLN A 127 -8.99 -10.91 -2.91
C GLN A 127 -8.11 -12.17 -2.93
N GLY A 128 -7.58 -12.57 -1.76
CA GLY A 128 -6.76 -13.78 -1.63
C GLY A 128 -7.53 -15.06 -1.96
N LEU A 129 -8.78 -15.16 -1.53
CA LEU A 129 -9.67 -16.28 -1.88
C LEU A 129 -9.91 -16.32 -3.39
N ALA A 130 -10.27 -15.20 -4.00
CA ALA A 130 -10.50 -15.14 -5.46
C ALA A 130 -9.23 -15.52 -6.23
N GLY A 131 -8.08 -14.98 -5.83
CA GLY A 131 -6.80 -15.30 -6.44
C GLY A 131 -6.44 -16.77 -6.32
N LEU A 132 -6.53 -17.35 -5.10
CA LEU A 132 -6.21 -18.77 -4.89
C LEU A 132 -7.16 -19.70 -5.62
N VAL A 133 -8.46 -19.39 -5.69
CA VAL A 133 -9.41 -20.18 -6.49
C VAL A 133 -9.01 -20.18 -7.96
N ILE A 134 -8.62 -19.00 -8.52
CA ILE A 134 -8.18 -18.90 -9.91
C ILE A 134 -6.87 -19.67 -10.12
N SER A 135 -5.86 -19.48 -9.26
CA SER A 135 -4.57 -20.16 -9.43
C SER A 135 -4.65 -21.67 -9.25
N LEU A 136 -5.45 -22.15 -8.30
CA LEU A 136 -5.72 -23.59 -8.13
C LEU A 136 -6.46 -24.16 -9.33
N LEU A 137 -7.49 -23.48 -9.83
CA LEU A 137 -8.21 -23.93 -11.03
C LEU A 137 -7.28 -24.05 -12.23
N LEU A 138 -6.49 -23.00 -12.49
CA LEU A 138 -5.52 -22.98 -13.58
C LEU A 138 -4.42 -24.03 -13.39
N TYR A 139 -3.94 -24.23 -12.17
CA TYR A 139 -2.97 -25.28 -11.85
C TYR A 139 -3.49 -26.65 -12.26
N TYR A 140 -4.68 -27.02 -11.89
CA TYR A 140 -5.24 -28.33 -12.25
C TYR A 140 -5.60 -28.48 -13.73
N LEU A 141 -5.97 -27.37 -14.40
CA LEU A 141 -6.35 -27.43 -15.81
C LEU A 141 -5.15 -27.36 -16.77
N PHE A 142 -4.13 -26.54 -16.46
CA PHE A 142 -3.10 -26.21 -17.43
C PHE A 142 -1.66 -26.32 -16.90
N PHE A 143 -1.42 -26.05 -15.61
CA PHE A 143 -0.08 -25.89 -15.04
C PHE A 143 0.32 -27.03 -14.07
N ARG A 144 -0.32 -28.19 -14.16
CA ARG A 144 -0.10 -29.31 -13.23
C ARG A 144 1.32 -29.87 -13.29
N ALA A 145 2.02 -29.71 -14.42
CA ALA A 145 3.41 -30.10 -14.59
C ALA A 145 4.40 -29.09 -13.99
N ASP A 146 3.94 -27.86 -13.68
CA ASP A 146 4.75 -26.82 -13.11
C ASP A 146 4.91 -26.97 -11.59
N SER A 147 5.76 -26.14 -11.02
CA SER A 147 5.99 -26.12 -9.57
C SER A 147 4.68 -25.93 -8.79
N PRO A 148 4.47 -26.64 -7.66
CA PRO A 148 3.34 -26.43 -6.75
C PRO A 148 3.17 -24.99 -6.28
N VAL A 149 4.24 -24.17 -6.37
CA VAL A 149 4.24 -22.75 -6.01
C VAL A 149 3.28 -21.95 -6.89
N PHE A 150 3.08 -22.36 -8.17
CA PHE A 150 2.09 -21.72 -9.04
C PHE A 150 0.67 -21.81 -8.46
N ALA A 151 0.28 -22.92 -7.83
CA ALA A 151 -1.02 -23.07 -7.21
C ALA A 151 -1.27 -22.02 -6.10
N ALA A 152 -0.21 -21.53 -5.46
CA ALA A 152 -0.26 -20.49 -4.44
C ALA A 152 -0.16 -19.06 -5.00
N SER A 153 0.14 -18.88 -6.30
CA SER A 153 0.38 -17.56 -6.90
C SER A 153 -0.79 -16.59 -6.74
N GLY A 154 -2.01 -17.10 -6.60
CA GLY A 154 -3.21 -16.30 -6.38
C GLY A 154 -3.19 -15.45 -5.11
N ILE A 155 -2.35 -15.80 -4.11
CA ILE A 155 -2.18 -14.97 -2.91
C ILE A 155 -1.45 -13.65 -3.21
N LEU A 156 -0.82 -13.52 -4.38
CA LEU A 156 -0.24 -12.24 -4.85
C LEU A 156 -1.31 -11.21 -5.21
N LEU A 157 -2.57 -11.63 -5.44
CA LEU A 157 -3.65 -10.70 -5.75
C LEU A 157 -3.88 -9.65 -4.66
N PRO A 158 -4.09 -9.98 -3.38
CA PRO A 158 -4.19 -8.98 -2.31
C PRO A 158 -2.89 -8.22 -2.05
N MET A 159 -1.73 -8.81 -2.35
CA MET A 159 -0.45 -8.12 -2.20
C MET A 159 -0.30 -6.99 -3.22
N GLY A 160 -0.73 -7.20 -4.48
CA GLY A 160 -0.71 -6.19 -5.52
C GLY A 160 -1.86 -5.18 -5.38
N TYR A 161 -3.10 -5.65 -5.36
CA TYR A 161 -4.29 -4.80 -5.30
C TYR A 161 -4.45 -4.07 -3.97
N GLY A 162 -4.45 -4.81 -2.87
CA GLY A 162 -4.75 -4.27 -1.56
C GLY A 162 -3.59 -3.54 -0.89
N GLN A 163 -2.37 -4.02 -1.09
CA GLN A 163 -1.18 -3.49 -0.40
C GLN A 163 -0.23 -2.72 -1.33
N GLY A 164 -0.39 -2.87 -2.66
CA GLY A 164 0.35 -2.12 -3.67
C GLY A 164 1.71 -2.71 -4.05
N PRO A 165 2.48 -2.00 -4.90
CA PRO A 165 3.65 -2.54 -5.58
C PRO A 165 4.79 -2.92 -4.64
N GLY A 166 4.94 -2.25 -3.49
CA GLY A 166 5.98 -2.59 -2.52
C GLY A 166 5.83 -4.01 -1.97
N GLN A 167 4.61 -4.40 -1.58
CA GLN A 167 4.34 -5.76 -1.11
C GLN A 167 4.36 -6.77 -2.24
N ALA A 168 3.80 -6.40 -3.38
CA ALA A 168 3.84 -7.24 -4.58
C ALA A 168 5.28 -7.59 -4.97
N ASN A 169 6.19 -6.62 -4.93
CA ASN A 169 7.61 -6.81 -5.16
C ASN A 169 8.24 -7.79 -4.14
N ASN A 170 8.05 -7.50 -2.85
CA ASN A 170 8.70 -8.26 -1.78
C ASN A 170 8.24 -9.73 -1.74
N ILE A 171 6.92 -9.93 -1.82
CA ILE A 171 6.35 -11.29 -1.79
C ILE A 171 6.55 -12.00 -3.12
N GLY A 172 6.43 -11.29 -4.24
CA GLY A 172 6.73 -11.83 -5.56
C GLY A 172 8.17 -12.36 -5.66
N ASN A 173 9.14 -11.59 -5.15
CA ASN A 173 10.54 -12.02 -5.05
C ASN A 173 10.73 -13.26 -4.15
N SER A 174 10.00 -13.32 -3.03
CA SER A 174 10.02 -14.51 -2.16
C SER A 174 9.46 -15.76 -2.87
N PHE A 175 8.44 -15.56 -3.72
CA PHE A 175 7.86 -16.65 -4.52
C PHE A 175 8.78 -17.08 -5.67
N GLU A 176 9.55 -16.15 -6.26
CA GLU A 176 10.62 -16.51 -7.23
C GLU A 176 11.68 -17.39 -6.59
N ALA A 177 12.12 -17.04 -5.38
CA ALA A 177 13.07 -17.86 -4.62
C ALA A 177 12.55 -19.28 -4.31
N LEU A 178 11.22 -19.47 -4.30
CA LEU A 178 10.56 -20.77 -4.12
C LEU A 178 10.25 -21.50 -5.44
N GLY A 179 10.55 -20.86 -6.60
CA GLY A 179 10.41 -21.47 -7.92
C GLY A 179 9.25 -21.00 -8.77
N LEU A 180 8.60 -19.86 -8.43
CA LEU A 180 7.65 -19.19 -9.30
C LEU A 180 8.39 -18.23 -10.24
N ASN A 181 8.84 -18.70 -11.39
CA ASN A 181 9.51 -17.85 -12.36
C ASN A 181 8.63 -16.63 -12.73
N GLY A 182 9.19 -15.42 -12.66
CA GLY A 182 8.47 -14.18 -12.93
C GLY A 182 7.49 -13.75 -11.83
N GLY A 183 7.53 -14.36 -10.64
CA GLY A 183 6.61 -14.09 -9.53
C GLY A 183 6.62 -12.62 -9.09
N ARG A 184 7.79 -11.97 -9.12
CA ARG A 184 7.94 -10.55 -8.82
C ARG A 184 7.25 -9.68 -9.88
N SER A 185 7.59 -9.87 -11.15
CA SER A 185 6.97 -9.13 -12.27
C SER A 185 5.46 -9.37 -12.32
N PHE A 186 5.01 -10.60 -12.02
CA PHE A 186 3.59 -10.94 -11.93
C PHE A 186 2.89 -10.18 -10.81
N GLY A 187 3.45 -10.14 -9.60
CA GLY A 187 2.90 -9.37 -8.48
C GLY A 187 2.83 -7.87 -8.78
N LEU A 188 3.89 -7.31 -9.35
CA LEU A 188 3.96 -5.89 -9.75
C LEU A 188 2.95 -5.55 -10.86
N ALA A 189 2.77 -6.46 -11.85
CA ALA A 189 1.77 -6.29 -12.90
C ALA A 189 0.34 -6.29 -12.33
N ILE A 190 0.05 -7.16 -11.35
CA ILE A 190 -1.21 -7.16 -10.61
C ILE A 190 -1.40 -5.81 -9.89
N ALA A 191 -0.37 -5.26 -9.23
CA ALA A 191 -0.46 -3.96 -8.59
C ALA A 191 -0.74 -2.84 -9.60
N ALA A 192 -0.07 -2.85 -10.75
CA ALA A 192 -0.30 -1.90 -11.84
C ALA A 192 -1.74 -1.99 -12.39
N ALA A 193 -2.26 -3.21 -12.59
CA ALA A 193 -3.66 -3.43 -12.98
C ALA A 193 -4.64 -2.92 -11.91
N GLY A 194 -4.31 -3.05 -10.63
CA GLY A 194 -5.08 -2.49 -9.53
C GLY A 194 -5.23 -0.97 -9.63
N TYR A 195 -4.15 -0.24 -9.90
CA TYR A 195 -4.21 1.22 -10.13
C TYR A 195 -5.09 1.60 -11.32
N LEU A 196 -4.98 0.86 -12.42
CA LEU A 196 -5.85 1.07 -13.59
C LEU A 196 -7.32 0.83 -13.21
N CYS A 197 -7.58 -0.20 -12.41
CA CYS A 197 -8.92 -0.51 -11.91
C CYS A 197 -9.48 0.63 -11.03
N ALA A 198 -8.67 1.17 -10.10
CA ALA A 198 -9.05 2.34 -9.31
C ALA A 198 -9.44 3.53 -10.20
N CYS A 199 -8.61 3.83 -11.20
CA CYS A 199 -8.83 4.97 -12.09
C CYS A 199 -10.02 4.75 -13.04
N ILE A 200 -10.18 3.57 -13.64
CA ILE A 200 -11.23 3.31 -14.62
C ILE A 200 -12.58 3.07 -13.92
N VAL A 201 -12.65 2.07 -13.08
CA VAL A 201 -13.90 1.65 -12.43
C VAL A 201 -14.36 2.69 -11.42
N GLY A 202 -13.42 3.27 -10.64
CA GLY A 202 -13.71 4.33 -9.68
C GLY A 202 -14.32 5.57 -10.36
N VAL A 203 -13.73 6.02 -11.46
CA VAL A 203 -14.23 7.19 -12.21
C VAL A 203 -15.56 6.89 -12.90
N ILE A 204 -15.74 5.70 -13.49
CA ILE A 204 -17.02 5.28 -14.06
C ILE A 204 -18.10 5.29 -12.97
N TYR A 205 -17.82 4.73 -11.81
CA TYR A 205 -18.77 4.70 -10.69
C TYR A 205 -19.17 6.10 -10.22
N ILE A 206 -18.20 7.01 -10.04
CA ILE A 206 -18.45 8.40 -9.66
C ILE A 206 -19.33 9.09 -10.69
N ASN A 207 -19.09 8.91 -12.00
CA ASN A 207 -19.92 9.47 -13.05
C ASN A 207 -21.36 8.91 -13.04
N VAL A 208 -21.52 7.61 -12.80
CA VAL A 208 -22.85 6.99 -12.64
C VAL A 208 -23.57 7.55 -11.43
N LEU A 209 -22.85 7.71 -10.31
CA LEU A 209 -23.41 8.29 -9.07
C LEU A 209 -23.84 9.74 -9.26
N ALA A 210 -23.01 10.57 -9.93
CA ALA A 210 -23.32 11.96 -10.25
C ALA A 210 -24.59 12.08 -11.10
N ARG A 211 -24.73 11.23 -12.14
CA ARG A 211 -25.94 11.19 -12.96
C ARG A 211 -27.19 10.79 -12.17
N ARG A 212 -27.09 9.80 -11.29
CA ARG A 212 -28.23 9.32 -10.48
C ARG A 212 -28.70 10.32 -9.44
N LYS A 213 -27.75 11.01 -8.77
CA LYS A 213 -28.05 11.93 -7.70
C LYS A 213 -28.23 13.39 -8.16
N LYS A 214 -28.16 13.70 -9.49
CA LYS A 214 -28.08 15.06 -10.05
C LYS A 214 -27.02 15.91 -9.32
N ARG A 215 -26.00 15.28 -8.78
CA ARG A 215 -24.90 15.96 -8.10
C ARG A 215 -23.97 16.52 -9.16
N GLU A 216 -23.76 17.83 -9.17
CA GLU A 216 -22.68 18.42 -9.96
C GLU A 216 -21.35 17.86 -9.46
N ARG A 217 -20.50 17.46 -10.40
CA ARG A 217 -19.13 17.08 -10.09
C ARG A 217 -18.46 18.31 -9.49
N ALA A 218 -17.85 18.18 -8.31
CA ALA A 218 -17.12 19.28 -7.71
C ALA A 218 -16.16 19.88 -8.76
N ALA A 219 -16.35 21.16 -9.07
CA ALA A 219 -15.42 21.85 -9.94
C ALA A 219 -14.05 21.73 -9.29
N HIS A 220 -13.03 21.33 -10.06
CA HIS A 220 -11.66 21.44 -9.62
C HIS A 220 -11.32 22.92 -9.47
N GLU A 221 -11.75 23.52 -8.37
CA GLU A 221 -11.07 24.69 -7.89
C GLU A 221 -9.64 24.26 -7.59
N GLU A 222 -8.72 24.75 -8.41
CA GLU A 222 -7.34 24.82 -7.99
C GLU A 222 -7.38 25.41 -6.59
N LEU A 223 -6.74 24.77 -5.61
CA LEU A 223 -6.56 25.27 -4.26
C LEU A 223 -5.67 26.54 -4.31
N SER A 224 -6.11 27.53 -5.06
CA SER A 224 -5.60 28.87 -5.06
C SER A 224 -6.35 29.59 -3.93
N GLY A 225 -5.78 29.54 -2.73
CA GLY A 225 -6.24 30.41 -1.66
C GLY A 225 -6.66 29.78 -0.35
N SER A 226 -6.35 28.51 -0.05
CA SER A 226 -6.30 28.09 1.35
C SER A 226 -5.20 28.90 2.04
N VAL A 227 -5.58 29.83 2.89
CA VAL A 227 -4.64 30.50 3.80
C VAL A 227 -4.05 29.42 4.67
N VAL A 228 -2.85 28.97 4.29
CA VAL A 228 -2.11 27.97 5.03
C VAL A 228 -1.57 28.70 6.26
N THR A 229 -2.11 28.36 7.41
CA THR A 229 -1.71 28.96 8.69
C THR A 229 -0.48 28.25 9.25
N VAL A 230 0.24 28.90 10.16
CA VAL A 230 1.37 28.29 10.87
C VAL A 230 0.93 27.01 11.59
N GLY A 231 -0.31 26.92 12.06
CA GLY A 231 -0.90 25.74 12.69
C GLY A 231 -1.04 24.53 11.78
N ASP A 232 -1.04 24.72 10.44
CA ASP A 232 -1.05 23.60 9.48
C ASP A 232 0.32 22.93 9.35
N PHE A 233 1.41 23.64 9.70
CA PHE A 233 2.79 23.16 9.60
C PHE A 233 3.40 22.83 10.96
N GLN A 234 2.84 23.32 12.05
CA GLN A 234 3.43 23.22 13.38
C GLN A 234 2.35 22.99 14.44
N ASP A 235 2.52 21.91 15.24
CA ASP A 235 1.71 21.68 16.43
C ASP A 235 2.21 22.54 17.62
N GLU A 236 1.36 22.78 18.63
CA GLU A 236 1.74 23.44 19.87
C GLU A 236 2.87 22.66 20.57
N ASN A 237 3.88 23.38 21.06
CA ASN A 237 5.08 22.83 21.72
C ASN A 237 6.06 22.06 20.81
N GLU A 238 5.99 22.20 19.49
CA GLU A 238 7.06 21.75 18.59
C GLU A 238 8.29 22.65 18.65
N ILE A 239 9.43 22.12 18.16
CA ILE A 239 10.69 22.87 17.98
C ILE A 239 10.42 24.11 17.12
N PRO A 240 10.83 25.32 17.53
CA PRO A 240 10.67 26.54 16.72
C PRO A 240 11.35 26.43 15.35
N ILE A 241 10.78 27.15 14.36
CA ILE A 241 11.34 27.19 13.00
C ILE A 241 12.74 27.80 12.98
N ALA A 242 13.05 28.66 13.96
CA ALA A 242 14.31 29.42 14.06
C ALA A 242 15.44 28.70 14.82
N GLU A 243 15.31 27.41 15.12
CA GLU A 243 16.42 26.66 15.73
C GLU A 243 17.50 26.31 14.70
N SER A 244 18.75 26.14 15.18
CA SER A 244 19.93 25.87 14.33
C SER A 244 19.89 24.55 13.56
N LEU A 245 18.96 23.64 13.91
CA LEU A 245 18.74 22.38 13.20
C LEU A 245 17.49 22.50 12.32
N ASP A 246 17.68 22.21 11.01
CA ASP A 246 16.57 22.13 10.08
C ASP A 246 15.59 21.01 10.50
N LYS A 247 14.32 21.36 10.68
CA LYS A 247 13.27 20.43 11.08
C LYS A 247 13.13 19.22 10.17
N PHE A 248 13.32 19.43 8.87
CA PHE A 248 13.27 18.33 7.90
C PHE A 248 14.39 17.32 8.12
N SER A 249 15.61 17.82 8.34
CA SER A 249 16.78 16.98 8.64
C SER A 249 16.57 16.14 9.90
N VAL A 250 15.95 16.69 10.95
CA VAL A 250 15.61 15.94 12.17
C VAL A 250 14.61 14.82 11.89
N GLN A 251 13.53 15.10 11.12
CA GLN A 251 12.55 14.08 10.77
C GLN A 251 13.17 12.97 9.91
N PHE A 252 13.98 13.36 8.93
CA PHE A 252 14.64 12.41 8.04
C PHE A 252 15.63 11.53 8.80
N ALA A 253 16.46 12.13 9.68
CA ALA A 253 17.37 11.40 10.54
C ALA A 253 16.62 10.43 11.48
N LEU A 254 15.48 10.85 12.06
CA LEU A 254 14.66 9.99 12.91
C LEU A 254 14.12 8.78 12.13
N VAL A 255 13.64 8.98 10.92
CA VAL A 255 13.16 7.89 10.05
C VAL A 255 14.29 6.91 9.73
N LEU A 256 15.47 7.41 9.34
CA LEU A 256 16.64 6.57 9.04
C LEU A 256 17.16 5.82 10.27
N LEU A 257 17.16 6.46 11.46
CA LEU A 257 17.55 5.80 12.70
C LEU A 257 16.60 4.64 13.03
N VAL A 258 15.29 4.85 12.91
CA VAL A 258 14.29 3.78 13.13
C VAL A 258 14.47 2.67 12.10
N TYR A 259 14.83 3.01 10.85
CA TYR A 259 15.08 2.01 9.83
C TYR A 259 16.36 1.19 10.12
N LEU A 260 17.41 1.84 10.65
CA LEU A 260 18.61 1.13 11.14
C LEU A 260 18.26 0.17 12.29
N ILE A 261 17.44 0.62 13.25
CA ILE A 261 16.96 -0.25 14.35
C ILE A 261 16.16 -1.43 13.76
N THR A 262 15.32 -1.17 12.74
CA THR A 262 14.58 -2.22 12.04
C THR A 262 15.50 -3.26 11.45
N PHE A 263 16.57 -2.83 10.76
CA PHE A 263 17.59 -3.73 10.21
C PHE A 263 18.25 -4.57 11.31
N LEU A 264 18.70 -3.95 12.40
CA LEU A 264 19.36 -4.65 13.51
C LEU A 264 18.44 -5.68 14.17
N VAL A 265 17.17 -5.35 14.37
CA VAL A 265 16.17 -6.27 14.92
C VAL A 265 15.91 -7.43 13.96
N SER A 266 15.72 -7.15 12.67
CA SER A 266 15.51 -8.19 11.65
C SER A 266 16.71 -9.10 11.53
N TRP A 267 17.92 -8.55 11.51
CA TRP A 267 19.17 -9.30 11.48
C TRP A 267 19.36 -10.18 12.73
N GLY A 268 19.06 -9.64 13.91
CA GLY A 268 19.13 -10.40 15.17
C GLY A 268 18.14 -11.58 15.18
N ILE A 269 16.90 -11.36 14.74
CA ILE A 269 15.88 -12.43 14.63
C ILE A 269 16.33 -13.48 13.61
N ASP A 270 16.81 -13.08 12.46
CA ASP A 270 17.25 -13.96 11.39
C ASP A 270 18.46 -14.82 11.82
N SER A 271 19.45 -14.20 12.45
CA SER A 271 20.62 -14.88 13.02
C SER A 271 20.21 -15.90 14.07
N LEU A 272 19.27 -15.57 14.93
CA LEU A 272 18.76 -16.46 15.97
C LEU A 272 18.03 -17.66 15.38
N ILE A 273 17.14 -17.44 14.42
CA ILE A 273 16.41 -18.53 13.74
C ILE A 273 17.36 -19.42 12.97
N THR A 274 18.32 -18.84 12.25
CA THR A 274 19.32 -19.59 11.49
C THR A 274 20.21 -20.45 12.38
N GLY A 275 20.58 -19.93 13.56
CA GLY A 275 21.40 -20.67 14.53
C GLY A 275 20.64 -21.79 15.26
N LEU A 276 19.37 -21.57 15.62
CA LEU A 276 18.58 -22.53 16.40
C LEU A 276 17.83 -23.55 15.55
N ALA A 277 17.37 -23.17 14.35
CA ALA A 277 16.52 -23.97 13.51
C ALA A 277 16.80 -23.74 12.00
N PRO A 278 17.94 -24.21 11.44
CA PRO A 278 18.34 -23.92 10.05
C PRO A 278 17.31 -24.38 9.01
N GLY A 279 16.55 -25.44 9.30
CA GLY A 279 15.49 -25.93 8.41
C GLY A 279 14.31 -24.96 8.33
N VAL A 280 13.98 -24.29 9.42
CA VAL A 280 12.92 -23.26 9.49
C VAL A 280 13.41 -21.95 8.86
N ALA A 281 14.68 -21.62 9.04
CA ALA A 281 15.29 -20.40 8.49
C ALA A 281 15.10 -20.30 6.97
N LYS A 282 15.27 -21.39 6.22
CA LYS A 282 15.11 -21.42 4.77
C LYS A 282 13.75 -20.87 4.29
N THR A 283 12.70 -21.02 5.10
CA THR A 283 11.36 -20.55 4.77
C THR A 283 11.05 -19.19 5.41
N VAL A 284 11.50 -19.00 6.66
CA VAL A 284 11.12 -17.83 7.46
C VAL A 284 11.98 -16.60 7.13
N SER A 285 13.29 -16.78 6.84
CA SER A 285 14.19 -15.67 6.56
C SER A 285 13.78 -14.83 5.34
N PRO A 286 13.43 -15.40 4.18
CA PRO A 286 12.96 -14.59 3.05
C PRO A 286 11.70 -13.78 3.37
N LEU A 287 10.78 -14.35 4.17
CA LEU A 287 9.56 -13.67 4.59
C LEU A 287 9.83 -12.56 5.60
N LEU A 288 10.74 -12.80 6.55
CA LEU A 288 11.16 -11.82 7.53
C LEU A 288 11.71 -10.56 6.85
N TRP A 289 12.60 -10.75 5.87
CA TRP A 289 13.14 -9.64 5.08
C TRP A 289 12.11 -9.05 4.12
N GLY A 290 11.24 -9.86 3.51
CA GLY A 290 10.14 -9.39 2.68
C GLY A 290 9.13 -8.52 3.44
N PHE A 291 8.96 -8.76 4.74
CA PHE A 291 8.07 -8.00 5.63
C PHE A 291 8.79 -6.97 6.50
N ASN A 292 9.98 -6.51 6.11
CA ASN A 292 10.79 -5.54 6.85
C ASN A 292 10.01 -4.26 7.24
N PHE A 293 9.08 -3.81 6.39
CA PHE A 293 8.24 -2.65 6.64
C PHE A 293 7.32 -2.83 7.86
N ILE A 294 6.91 -4.07 8.19
CA ILE A 294 6.09 -4.36 9.38
C ILE A 294 6.93 -4.19 10.62
N ILE A 295 8.13 -4.79 10.63
CA ILE A 295 9.08 -4.61 11.73
C ILE A 295 9.40 -3.12 11.89
N GLY A 296 9.62 -2.41 10.77
CA GLY A 296 9.81 -0.97 10.73
C GLY A 296 8.65 -0.18 11.34
N THR A 297 7.42 -0.57 11.01
CA THR A 297 6.21 0.02 11.60
C THR A 297 6.16 -0.19 13.11
N LEU A 298 6.43 -1.41 13.59
CA LEU A 298 6.45 -1.73 15.01
C LEU A 298 7.55 -0.94 15.74
N MET A 299 8.76 -0.86 15.18
CA MET A 299 9.86 -0.06 15.76
C MET A 299 9.54 1.43 15.78
N ALA A 300 8.88 1.96 14.74
CA ALA A 300 8.42 3.34 14.70
C ALA A 300 7.36 3.62 15.78
N MET A 301 6.40 2.71 15.96
CA MET A 301 5.40 2.82 17.03
C MET A 301 6.03 2.74 18.41
N LEU A 302 7.03 1.87 18.61
CA LEU A 302 7.79 1.77 19.85
C LEU A 302 8.57 3.06 20.11
N THR A 303 9.31 3.56 19.12
CA THR A 303 10.06 4.83 19.20
C THR A 303 9.13 5.99 19.57
N ARG A 304 7.95 6.08 18.93
CA ARG A 304 6.94 7.08 19.28
C ARG A 304 6.49 6.98 20.74
N LYS A 305 6.30 5.77 21.26
CA LYS A 305 5.96 5.55 22.68
C LYS A 305 7.08 5.98 23.62
N VAL A 306 8.34 5.61 23.30
CA VAL A 306 9.54 5.99 24.08
C VAL A 306 9.70 7.50 24.13
N LEU A 307 9.60 8.19 22.99
CA LEU A 307 9.62 9.65 22.94
C LEU A 307 8.48 10.29 23.74
N GLY A 308 7.31 9.66 23.73
CA GLY A 308 6.16 10.05 24.54
C GLY A 308 6.41 9.92 26.05
N VAL A 309 7.14 8.87 26.47
CA VAL A 309 7.57 8.69 27.89
C VAL A 309 8.58 9.77 28.27
N PHE A 310 9.61 10.02 27.46
CA PHE A 310 10.60 11.07 27.73
C PHE A 310 9.97 12.46 27.87
N ARG A 311 8.89 12.71 27.12
CA ARG A 311 8.13 13.96 27.24
C ARG A 311 7.33 14.02 28.55
N LYS A 312 6.71 12.89 28.98
CA LYS A 312 5.99 12.81 30.26
C LYS A 312 6.92 12.96 31.47
N THR A 313 8.12 12.39 31.42
CA THR A 313 9.15 12.48 32.46
C THR A 313 9.91 13.81 32.45
N LYS A 314 9.57 14.74 31.54
CA LYS A 314 10.26 16.03 31.34
C LYS A 314 11.75 15.90 30.94
N ALA A 315 12.22 14.70 30.58
CA ALA A 315 13.53 14.50 29.98
C ALA A 315 13.63 15.19 28.60
N MET A 316 12.48 15.32 27.92
CA MET A 316 12.32 16.12 26.70
C MET A 316 11.25 17.17 26.95
N THR A 317 11.60 18.44 26.73
CA THR A 317 10.68 19.58 26.96
C THR A 317 9.78 19.87 25.76
N ARG A 318 10.18 19.45 24.56
CA ARG A 318 9.50 19.76 23.30
C ARG A 318 9.17 18.49 22.49
N GLN A 319 8.22 18.61 21.57
CA GLN A 319 7.92 17.57 20.60
C GLN A 319 8.86 17.71 19.40
N TYR A 320 9.68 16.68 19.13
CA TYR A 320 10.58 16.64 17.97
C TYR A 320 9.90 16.15 16.71
N GLN A 321 8.85 15.36 16.83
CA GLN A 321 8.09 14.81 15.70
C GLN A 321 7.18 15.88 15.11
N ASN A 322 7.37 16.17 13.82
CA ASN A 322 6.49 17.04 13.05
C ASN A 322 5.63 16.20 12.09
N ASN A 323 4.33 16.18 12.32
CA ASN A 323 3.38 15.35 11.58
C ASN A 323 3.31 15.71 10.08
N TYR A 324 3.43 17.00 9.76
CA TYR A 324 3.42 17.49 8.38
C TYR A 324 4.64 16.96 7.61
N LEU A 325 5.85 17.15 8.14
CA LEU A 325 7.08 16.72 7.50
C LEU A 325 7.18 15.20 7.37
N LEU A 326 6.80 14.46 8.43
CA LEU A 326 6.72 12.99 8.38
C LEU A 326 5.73 12.51 7.30
N SER A 327 4.61 13.21 7.11
CA SER A 327 3.67 12.89 6.01
C SER A 327 4.27 13.17 4.63
N ARG A 328 5.11 14.22 4.50
CA ARG A 328 5.79 14.53 3.23
C ARG A 328 6.87 13.49 2.90
N ILE A 329 7.64 13.06 3.90
CA ILE A 329 8.62 11.97 3.75
C ILE A 329 7.93 10.68 3.34
N SER A 330 6.84 10.32 4.03
CA SER A 330 6.04 9.14 3.70
C SER A 330 5.47 9.21 2.28
N GLY A 331 4.90 10.36 1.90
CA GLY A 331 4.36 10.58 0.55
C GLY A 331 5.42 10.43 -0.53
N LEU A 332 6.58 11.07 -0.37
CA LEU A 332 7.69 10.94 -1.30
C LEU A 332 8.17 9.48 -1.43
N ALA A 333 8.33 8.78 -0.31
CA ALA A 333 8.77 7.38 -0.30
C ALA A 333 7.78 6.47 -1.04
N PHE A 334 6.48 6.66 -0.84
CA PHE A 334 5.44 5.91 -1.55
C PHE A 334 5.37 6.27 -3.04
N ASP A 335 5.51 7.54 -3.41
CA ASP A 335 5.53 7.94 -4.82
C ASP A 335 6.72 7.32 -5.55
N LEU A 336 7.92 7.36 -4.97
CA LEU A 336 9.11 6.70 -5.53
C LEU A 336 8.91 5.18 -5.64
N MET A 337 8.39 4.54 -4.59
CA MET A 337 8.06 3.11 -4.59
C MET A 337 7.10 2.75 -5.73
N ILE A 338 6.06 3.57 -5.98
CA ILE A 338 5.08 3.32 -7.03
C ILE A 338 5.72 3.43 -8.42
N VAL A 339 6.47 4.52 -8.66
CA VAL A 339 7.17 4.71 -9.95
C VAL A 339 8.12 3.56 -10.22
N CYS A 340 8.98 3.25 -9.24
CA CYS A 340 9.99 2.23 -9.37
C CYS A 340 9.38 0.84 -9.52
N GLY A 341 8.34 0.50 -8.74
CA GLY A 341 7.67 -0.78 -8.79
C GLY A 341 6.99 -1.03 -10.14
N ILE A 342 6.31 -0.02 -10.71
CA ILE A 342 5.71 -0.17 -12.05
C ILE A 342 6.80 -0.23 -13.14
N ALA A 343 7.81 0.62 -13.05
CA ALA A 343 8.89 0.68 -14.05
C ALA A 343 9.78 -0.58 -14.05
N SER A 344 9.87 -1.30 -12.92
CA SER A 344 10.66 -2.53 -12.82
C SER A 344 9.96 -3.79 -13.33
N ILE A 345 8.68 -3.70 -13.75
CA ILE A 345 7.97 -4.85 -14.34
C ILE A 345 8.74 -5.32 -15.59
N ASN A 346 9.14 -6.58 -15.59
CA ASN A 346 9.69 -7.19 -16.79
C ASN A 346 8.57 -7.93 -17.54
N ILE A 347 8.24 -7.46 -18.73
CA ILE A 347 7.14 -8.01 -19.54
C ILE A 347 7.47 -9.40 -20.04
N GLU A 348 8.75 -9.72 -20.26
CA GLU A 348 9.21 -11.05 -20.69
C GLU A 348 8.95 -12.10 -19.60
N ASP A 349 9.12 -11.75 -18.32
CA ASP A 349 8.86 -12.65 -17.19
C ASP A 349 7.38 -13.02 -17.06
N LEU A 350 6.48 -12.26 -17.68
CA LEU A 350 5.05 -12.58 -17.75
C LEU A 350 4.73 -13.61 -18.83
N SER A 351 5.74 -14.06 -19.61
CA SER A 351 5.55 -15.11 -20.59
C SER A 351 4.97 -16.37 -19.92
N GLY A 352 3.85 -16.88 -20.44
CA GLY A 352 3.10 -17.98 -19.81
C GLY A 352 2.17 -17.57 -18.66
N LEU A 353 2.32 -16.38 -18.08
CA LEU A 353 1.48 -15.91 -16.95
C LEU A 353 0.40 -14.88 -17.34
N TRP A 354 0.26 -14.56 -18.64
CA TRP A 354 -0.71 -13.56 -19.12
C TRP A 354 -2.16 -13.93 -18.81
N VAL A 355 -2.53 -15.21 -18.95
CA VAL A 355 -3.90 -15.68 -18.67
C VAL A 355 -4.19 -15.61 -17.18
N PRO A 356 -3.34 -16.16 -16.28
CA PRO A 356 -3.49 -15.97 -14.84
C PRO A 356 -3.58 -14.49 -14.45
N PHE A 357 -2.69 -13.65 -15.01
CA PHE A 357 -2.69 -12.20 -14.77
C PHE A 357 -4.01 -11.54 -15.13
N ALA A 358 -4.49 -11.75 -16.37
CA ALA A 358 -5.70 -11.10 -16.85
C ALA A 358 -6.93 -11.52 -16.03
N LEU A 359 -7.06 -12.81 -15.72
CA LEU A 359 -8.15 -13.33 -14.88
C LEU A 359 -8.10 -12.74 -13.47
N MET A 360 -6.93 -12.70 -12.85
CA MET A 360 -6.77 -12.12 -11.51
C MET A 360 -6.99 -10.60 -11.50
N ALA A 361 -6.52 -9.88 -12.52
CA ALA A 361 -6.73 -8.45 -12.65
C ALA A 361 -8.23 -8.11 -12.72
N VAL A 362 -8.99 -8.82 -13.55
CA VAL A 362 -10.44 -8.60 -13.67
C VAL A 362 -11.17 -9.02 -12.40
N ALA A 363 -10.88 -10.23 -11.90
CA ALA A 363 -11.52 -10.76 -10.69
C ALA A 363 -11.22 -9.90 -9.46
N GLY A 364 -9.97 -9.43 -9.30
CA GLY A 364 -9.57 -8.55 -8.22
C GLY A 364 -10.39 -7.27 -8.16
N GLY A 365 -10.55 -6.59 -9.30
CA GLY A 365 -11.40 -5.40 -9.40
C GLY A 365 -12.86 -5.68 -9.09
N ALA A 366 -13.40 -6.76 -9.65
CA ALA A 366 -14.81 -7.12 -9.49
C ALA A 366 -15.16 -7.55 -8.06
N VAL A 367 -14.38 -8.46 -7.46
CA VAL A 367 -14.66 -8.93 -6.09
C VAL A 367 -14.48 -7.80 -5.08
N THR A 368 -13.47 -6.94 -5.26
CA THR A 368 -13.26 -5.76 -4.39
C THR A 368 -14.44 -4.80 -4.49
N PHE A 369 -14.94 -4.56 -5.70
CA PHE A 369 -16.11 -3.69 -5.92
C PHE A 369 -17.34 -4.21 -5.21
N VAL A 370 -17.72 -5.47 -5.46
CA VAL A 370 -18.92 -6.09 -4.88
C VAL A 370 -18.82 -6.14 -3.36
N TRP A 371 -17.67 -6.57 -2.83
CA TRP A 371 -17.41 -6.70 -1.42
C TRP A 371 -17.53 -5.38 -0.67
N LEU A 372 -16.78 -4.39 -1.11
CA LEU A 372 -16.77 -3.07 -0.49
C LEU A 372 -18.12 -2.36 -0.65
N ARG A 373 -18.79 -2.50 -1.80
CA ARG A 373 -20.13 -1.92 -2.01
C ARG A 373 -21.15 -2.47 -1.04
N TRP A 374 -21.09 -3.77 -0.78
CA TRP A 374 -21.97 -4.44 0.16
C TRP A 374 -21.68 -4.02 1.62
N LEU A 375 -20.41 -4.08 2.05
CA LEU A 375 -20.05 -3.80 3.44
C LEU A 375 -20.11 -2.30 3.80
N SER A 376 -19.76 -1.40 2.88
CA SER A 376 -19.82 0.04 3.16
C SER A 376 -21.25 0.48 3.49
N LYS A 377 -22.27 -0.07 2.82
CA LYS A 377 -23.67 0.19 3.14
C LYS A 377 -24.05 -0.29 4.55
N LYS A 378 -23.42 -1.38 5.01
CA LYS A 378 -23.73 -1.96 6.32
C LYS A 378 -22.97 -1.31 7.47
N ILE A 379 -21.72 -0.91 7.22
CA ILE A 379 -20.83 -0.39 8.27
C ILE A 379 -20.97 1.13 8.40
N TYR A 380 -21.16 1.84 7.27
CA TYR A 380 -21.20 3.30 7.21
C TYR A 380 -22.47 3.83 6.57
N PRO A 381 -23.68 3.59 7.17
CA PRO A 381 -24.96 3.93 6.54
C PRO A 381 -25.10 5.42 6.22
N ASN A 382 -24.50 6.32 7.01
CA ASN A 382 -24.62 7.77 6.87
C ASN A 382 -23.78 8.35 5.73
N TYR A 383 -22.69 7.66 5.31
CA TYR A 383 -21.77 8.08 4.25
C TYR A 383 -21.24 6.89 3.46
N ALA A 384 -22.16 5.97 3.09
CA ALA A 384 -21.83 4.71 2.46
C ALA A 384 -21.18 4.85 1.08
N GLU A 385 -21.52 5.89 0.32
CA GLU A 385 -20.94 6.15 -1.00
C GLU A 385 -19.51 6.67 -0.87
N GLU A 386 -19.28 7.62 0.03
CA GLU A 386 -17.99 8.21 0.31
C GLU A 386 -17.02 7.14 0.88
N ALA A 387 -17.51 6.32 1.81
CA ALA A 387 -16.74 5.19 2.35
C ALA A 387 -16.42 4.14 1.28
N PHE A 388 -17.37 3.80 0.41
CA PHE A 388 -17.15 2.86 -0.68
C PHE A 388 -16.10 3.37 -1.66
N VAL A 389 -16.26 4.59 -2.17
CA VAL A 389 -15.37 5.15 -3.20
C VAL A 389 -13.94 5.29 -2.67
N SER A 390 -13.79 5.80 -1.43
CA SER A 390 -12.47 5.95 -0.81
C SER A 390 -11.80 4.59 -0.54
N MET A 391 -12.53 3.61 0.01
CA MET A 391 -12.00 2.27 0.28
C MET A 391 -11.70 1.52 -1.02
N TYR A 392 -12.54 1.63 -2.06
CA TYR A 392 -12.29 1.00 -3.34
C TYR A 392 -10.99 1.50 -3.98
N GLY A 393 -10.80 2.82 -4.01
CA GLY A 393 -9.55 3.41 -4.52
C GLY A 393 -8.32 2.98 -3.73
N MET A 394 -8.43 2.84 -2.41
CA MET A 394 -7.34 2.36 -1.57
C MET A 394 -7.07 0.86 -1.78
N MET A 395 -8.11 0.04 -1.88
CA MET A 395 -8.00 -1.43 -1.92
C MET A 395 -7.70 -1.98 -3.32
N THR A 396 -7.69 -1.12 -4.34
CA THR A 396 -7.22 -1.42 -5.69
C THR A 396 -5.97 -0.64 -6.07
N GLY A 397 -5.55 0.30 -5.23
CA GLY A 397 -4.37 1.15 -5.46
C GLY A 397 -3.64 1.47 -4.16
N THR A 398 -3.76 2.72 -3.71
CA THR A 398 -3.17 3.20 -2.44
C THR A 398 -4.14 4.15 -1.73
N ILE A 399 -3.78 4.54 -0.51
CA ILE A 399 -4.50 5.59 0.24
C ILE A 399 -4.67 6.85 -0.61
N SER A 400 -3.63 7.25 -1.37
CA SER A 400 -3.68 8.41 -2.26
C SER A 400 -4.76 8.27 -3.34
N SER A 401 -4.88 7.10 -3.96
CA SER A 401 -5.95 6.82 -4.94
C SER A 401 -7.34 6.91 -4.30
N GLY A 402 -7.48 6.38 -3.08
CA GLY A 402 -8.72 6.47 -2.30
C GLY A 402 -9.13 7.91 -1.99
N VAL A 403 -8.16 8.72 -1.52
CA VAL A 403 -8.38 10.15 -1.23
C VAL A 403 -8.71 10.94 -2.50
N MET A 404 -8.04 10.64 -3.62
CA MET A 404 -8.31 11.31 -4.90
C MET A 404 -9.73 11.05 -5.41
N LEU A 405 -10.18 9.79 -5.37
CA LEU A 405 -11.55 9.45 -5.74
C LEU A 405 -12.57 10.07 -4.78
N LEU A 406 -12.27 10.10 -3.48
CA LEU A 406 -13.15 10.71 -2.48
C LEU A 406 -13.36 12.19 -2.75
N ARG A 407 -12.33 12.95 -3.09
CA ARG A 407 -12.41 14.40 -3.38
C ARG A 407 -13.38 14.76 -4.49
N GLU A 408 -13.67 13.86 -5.41
CA GLU A 408 -14.65 14.08 -6.47
C GLU A 408 -16.09 14.08 -5.97
N ILE A 409 -16.37 13.49 -4.80
CA ILE A 409 -17.71 13.38 -4.23
C ILE A 409 -17.84 14.07 -2.86
N ASP A 410 -16.73 14.29 -2.17
CA ASP A 410 -16.61 15.00 -0.89
C ASP A 410 -15.34 15.88 -0.91
N PRO A 411 -15.34 17.01 -1.66
CA PRO A 411 -14.14 17.83 -1.87
C PRO A 411 -13.63 18.50 -0.59
N ASN A 412 -14.50 18.74 0.38
CA ASN A 412 -14.17 19.39 1.64
C ASN A 412 -13.92 18.40 2.79
N PHE A 413 -13.92 17.10 2.50
CA PHE A 413 -13.76 16.04 3.51
C PHE A 413 -14.71 16.19 4.71
N THR A 414 -15.96 16.49 4.43
CA THR A 414 -17.01 16.69 5.44
C THR A 414 -17.40 15.39 6.12
N THR A 415 -17.18 14.25 5.45
CA THR A 415 -17.42 12.92 6.00
C THR A 415 -16.18 12.33 6.66
N PRO A 416 -16.32 11.38 7.61
CA PRO A 416 -15.19 10.68 8.22
C PRO A 416 -14.45 9.75 7.26
N ALA A 417 -14.84 9.61 5.98
CA ALA A 417 -14.29 8.64 5.05
C ALA A 417 -12.78 8.76 4.87
N ALA A 418 -12.23 9.98 4.73
CA ALA A 418 -10.78 10.20 4.61
C ALA A 418 -10.03 9.75 5.88
N ASN A 419 -10.55 10.09 7.06
CA ASN A 419 -9.95 9.68 8.32
C ASN A 419 -9.98 8.16 8.51
N ASN A 420 -11.04 7.49 8.03
CA ASN A 420 -11.15 6.02 8.10
C ASN A 420 -10.08 5.29 7.27
N LEU A 421 -9.61 5.88 6.17
CA LEU A 421 -8.47 5.31 5.41
C LEU A 421 -7.20 5.28 6.27
N LEU A 422 -6.90 6.39 6.94
CA LEU A 422 -5.67 6.53 7.73
C LEU A 422 -5.71 5.72 9.03
N THR A 423 -6.78 5.88 9.81
CA THR A 423 -6.94 5.19 11.09
C THR A 423 -7.19 3.70 10.91
N GLY A 424 -7.98 3.33 9.87
CA GLY A 424 -8.22 1.95 9.50
C GLY A 424 -6.95 1.22 9.09
N SER A 425 -6.06 1.87 8.33
CA SER A 425 -4.77 1.28 7.94
C SER A 425 -3.89 0.93 9.14
N ALA A 426 -3.90 1.74 10.19
CA ALA A 426 -3.16 1.43 11.41
C ALA A 426 -3.69 0.16 12.11
N PHE A 427 -5.01 -0.02 12.18
CA PHE A 427 -5.62 -1.24 12.71
C PHE A 427 -5.49 -2.44 11.76
N ALA A 428 -5.46 -2.19 10.45
CA ALA A 428 -5.26 -3.24 9.45
C ALA A 428 -3.89 -3.92 9.59
N ILE A 429 -2.87 -3.26 10.11
CA ILE A 429 -1.58 -3.88 10.41
C ILE A 429 -1.75 -5.00 11.44
N VAL A 430 -2.52 -4.73 12.51
CA VAL A 430 -2.75 -5.71 13.58
C VAL A 430 -3.63 -6.86 13.10
N PHE A 431 -4.78 -6.54 12.47
CA PHE A 431 -5.69 -7.55 11.92
C PHE A 431 -5.09 -8.29 10.71
N GLY A 432 -4.13 -7.69 10.00
CA GLY A 432 -3.47 -8.29 8.85
C GLY A 432 -2.40 -9.32 9.21
N ALA A 433 -1.87 -9.30 10.43
CA ALA A 433 -0.78 -10.18 10.84
C ALA A 433 -1.05 -11.68 10.59
N PRO A 434 -2.23 -12.27 10.91
CA PRO A 434 -2.52 -13.66 10.58
C PRO A 434 -2.45 -13.94 9.08
N MET A 435 -2.91 -13.02 8.24
CA MET A 435 -2.88 -13.20 6.78
C MET A 435 -1.44 -13.30 6.26
N LEU A 436 -0.50 -12.55 6.83
CA LEU A 436 0.90 -12.59 6.41
C LEU A 436 1.54 -13.97 6.67
N VAL A 437 1.16 -14.62 7.78
CA VAL A 437 1.56 -16.01 8.04
C VAL A 437 1.01 -16.93 6.95
N LEU A 438 -0.23 -16.73 6.53
CA LEU A 438 -0.88 -17.53 5.47
C LEU A 438 -0.23 -17.32 4.11
N VAL A 439 0.21 -16.10 3.80
CA VAL A 439 1.00 -15.79 2.58
C VAL A 439 2.28 -16.61 2.51
N GLY A 440 2.98 -16.74 3.64
CA GLY A 440 4.20 -17.57 3.73
C GLY A 440 3.95 -19.08 3.77
N LEU A 441 2.76 -19.50 4.23
CA LEU A 441 2.39 -20.91 4.31
C LEU A 441 2.00 -21.45 2.93
N ALA A 442 1.24 -20.70 2.15
CA ALA A 442 0.66 -21.15 0.88
C ALA A 442 1.66 -21.78 -0.10
N PRO A 443 2.82 -21.17 -0.42
CA PRO A 443 3.72 -21.68 -1.47
C PRO A 443 4.55 -22.88 -1.07
N GLN A 444 4.51 -23.31 0.18
CA GLN A 444 5.37 -24.41 0.67
C GLN A 444 4.97 -25.78 0.14
N SER A 445 3.71 -26.03 -0.13
CA SER A 445 3.20 -27.25 -0.77
C SER A 445 1.76 -27.09 -1.20
N LEU A 446 1.30 -27.92 -2.14
CA LEU A 446 -0.10 -27.93 -2.60
C LEU A 446 -1.09 -28.16 -1.46
N VAL A 447 -0.77 -29.04 -0.51
CA VAL A 447 -1.60 -29.31 0.68
C VAL A 447 -1.70 -28.03 1.53
N LYS A 448 -0.59 -27.31 1.73
CA LYS A 448 -0.57 -26.06 2.48
C LYS A 448 -1.31 -24.94 1.76
N THR A 449 -1.33 -24.92 0.42
CA THR A 449 -2.18 -24.02 -0.36
C THR A 449 -3.67 -24.26 -0.04
N TRP A 450 -4.13 -25.51 -0.01
CA TRP A 450 -5.50 -25.85 0.36
C TRP A 450 -5.83 -25.50 1.82
N ILE A 451 -4.91 -25.77 2.75
CA ILE A 451 -5.02 -25.37 4.15
C ILE A 451 -5.16 -23.86 4.24
N THR A 452 -4.34 -23.12 3.51
CA THR A 452 -4.39 -21.64 3.46
C THR A 452 -5.75 -21.17 2.97
N LEU A 453 -6.30 -21.77 1.90
CA LEU A 453 -7.64 -21.43 1.40
C LEU A 453 -8.71 -21.61 2.50
N GLY A 454 -8.68 -22.73 3.21
CA GLY A 454 -9.60 -22.99 4.33
C GLY A 454 -9.45 -21.99 5.47
N LEU A 455 -8.21 -21.67 5.85
CA LEU A 455 -7.93 -20.70 6.92
C LEU A 455 -8.32 -19.26 6.52
N LEU A 456 -8.18 -18.88 5.25
CA LEU A 456 -8.68 -17.59 4.75
C LEU A 456 -10.19 -17.49 4.89
N VAL A 457 -10.94 -18.56 4.54
CA VAL A 457 -12.41 -18.61 4.72
C VAL A 457 -12.80 -18.49 6.18
N ALA A 458 -12.13 -19.24 7.07
CA ALA A 458 -12.40 -19.19 8.50
C ALA A 458 -12.12 -17.81 9.10
N TYR A 459 -11.00 -17.21 8.70
CA TYR A 459 -10.63 -15.86 9.17
C TYR A 459 -11.56 -14.79 8.63
N LEU A 460 -11.98 -14.89 7.36
CA LEU A 460 -13.00 -14.02 6.77
C LEU A 460 -14.33 -14.10 7.54
N ALA A 461 -14.78 -15.31 7.88
CA ALA A 461 -15.99 -15.51 8.66
C ALA A 461 -15.89 -14.85 10.05
N LEU A 462 -14.74 -14.97 10.73
CA LEU A 462 -14.47 -14.32 12.01
C LEU A 462 -14.55 -12.80 11.90
N LEU A 463 -13.89 -12.20 10.90
CA LEU A 463 -13.95 -10.74 10.68
C LEU A 463 -15.38 -10.28 10.31
N LEU A 464 -16.13 -11.07 9.54
CA LEU A 464 -17.53 -10.74 9.22
C LEU A 464 -18.41 -10.74 10.47
N VAL A 465 -18.24 -11.72 11.36
CA VAL A 465 -18.95 -11.73 12.65
C VAL A 465 -18.60 -10.45 13.43
N PHE A 466 -17.34 -10.07 13.53
CA PHE A 466 -16.94 -8.83 14.18
C PHE A 466 -17.58 -7.60 13.54
N LEU A 467 -17.54 -7.47 12.22
CA LEU A 467 -18.08 -6.33 11.49
C LEU A 467 -19.60 -6.19 11.61
N LEU A 468 -20.34 -7.32 11.64
CA LEU A 468 -21.79 -7.35 11.63
C LEU A 468 -22.42 -7.43 13.04
N ALA A 469 -21.78 -8.14 13.99
CA ALA A 469 -22.31 -8.33 15.35
C ALA A 469 -22.34 -7.03 16.16
N VAL A 470 -21.35 -6.16 15.99
CA VAL A 470 -21.29 -4.86 16.69
C VAL A 470 -22.44 -3.92 16.30
N ARG A 471 -23.14 -4.18 15.18
CA ARG A 471 -24.32 -3.44 14.75
C ARG A 471 -25.57 -3.81 15.57
N LYS A 472 -25.75 -5.08 15.94
CA LYS A 472 -26.91 -5.54 16.71
C LYS A 472 -26.97 -4.93 18.12
N LYS A 473 -25.82 -4.76 18.78
CA LYS A 473 -25.75 -4.13 20.11
C LYS A 473 -26.16 -2.66 20.11
N LYS A 474 -25.90 -1.90 19.03
CA LYS A 474 -26.27 -0.50 18.93
C LYS A 474 -27.74 -0.29 18.60
N ALA A 475 -28.33 -1.15 17.77
CA ALA A 475 -29.77 -1.14 17.49
C ALA A 475 -30.61 -1.51 18.72
N ALA A 476 -30.12 -2.42 19.55
CA ALA A 476 -30.78 -2.81 20.81
C ALA A 476 -30.66 -1.75 21.94
N GLN A 477 -29.72 -0.79 21.82
CA GLN A 477 -29.59 0.33 22.77
C GLN A 477 -30.30 1.61 22.31
N GLU A 478 -30.77 1.65 21.06
CA GLU A 478 -31.51 2.79 20.46
C GLU A 478 -33.04 2.51 20.36
N GLU A 479 -33.55 1.35 20.79
CA GLU A 479 -34.98 1.19 21.04
C GLU A 479 -35.36 2.05 22.25
N PRO A 480 -36.18 3.10 22.08
CA PRO A 480 -36.67 3.86 23.22
C PRO A 480 -37.50 2.94 24.09
N ALA A 481 -37.24 2.97 25.40
CA ALA A 481 -38.18 2.40 26.36
C ALA A 481 -39.57 2.99 26.03
N ALA A 482 -40.43 2.16 25.48
CA ALA A 482 -41.78 2.55 25.17
C ALA A 482 -42.46 2.95 26.48
N ASP A 483 -42.78 4.19 26.47
CA ASP A 483 -43.77 4.93 27.26
C ASP A 483 -44.63 4.04 28.17
N GLY A 484 -44.35 4.11 29.45
CA GLY A 484 -45.21 3.69 30.52
C GLY A 484 -45.62 4.86 31.39
N ASN A 485 -46.47 5.75 30.88
CA ASN A 485 -47.33 6.60 31.71
C ASN A 485 -48.55 7.01 30.92
N ARG A 486 -49.56 6.18 31.02
CA ARG A 486 -50.95 6.63 31.00
C ARG A 486 -51.42 6.55 32.47
N GLU A 487 -51.53 7.71 33.09
CA GLU A 487 -52.63 8.10 33.97
C GLU A 487 -52.55 9.60 34.22
#